data_8af1863db522f33f7b9b38c188226528
#
_entry.id   8af1863db522f33f7b9b38c188226528
#
_cell.length_a   1.000
_cell.length_b   1.000
_cell.length_c   1.000
_cell.angle_alpha   90.00
_cell.angle_beta   90.00
_cell.angle_gamma   90.00
#
_symmetry.space_group_name_H-M   'P 1'
#
loop_
_entity.id
_entity.type
_entity.pdbx_description
1 polymer ?
#
loop_
_entity_poly.entity_id
_entity_poly.type
_entity_poly.pdbx_seq_one_letter_code
_entity_poly.pdbx_strand_id
1 'polypeptide(L)'
;GFRLGSYPPDNPDEGRNAEIPREMLATGDWVTPRLNGVNYFEKPPLMYWAVGACLKVFGSSEWSMRATPALFALGGILLTYAAARRLYGRMTGLTSAIVLGTSLLYFGTGRFLVLDMPVSVLMSATLFCFILAVGEPPGSRRRWLFYGLYASAALATLTKGLIGFLVTGAVMFLWLLIFNQWKRLRPLYLPSGIALFLLLAAPWHILEAMRNETWAHRYLYIEHFARFFTTYNCRYHPWHY
;
A
#
# COMPACT_ATOMS: atom_id res chain seq x y z
N GLY A 1 -2.92 6.58 -19.62
CA GLY A 1 -2.49 7.81 -19.34
C GLY A 1 -3.02 9.07 -19.99
N PHE A 2 -4.34 9.18 -20.33
CA PHE A 2 -4.86 10.38 -20.98
C PHE A 2 -4.73 11.60 -20.04
N ARG A 3 -3.96 12.61 -20.46
CA ARG A 3 -3.77 13.91 -19.79
C ARG A 3 -3.27 13.84 -18.33
N LEU A 4 -2.39 12.89 -17.96
CA LEU A 4 -1.83 12.82 -16.61
C LEU A 4 -0.96 14.04 -16.23
N GLY A 5 -0.32 14.69 -17.21
CA GLY A 5 0.53 15.88 -17.02
C GLY A 5 -0.12 17.19 -17.45
N SER A 6 -1.45 17.31 -17.56
CA SER A 6 -2.10 18.49 -18.13
C SER A 6 -2.40 19.61 -17.12
N TYR A 7 -2.16 19.39 -15.83
CA TYR A 7 -2.40 20.37 -14.77
C TYR A 7 -1.33 20.23 -13.67
N PRO A 8 -0.99 21.33 -12.97
CA PRO A 8 0.01 21.31 -11.91
C PRO A 8 -0.42 20.40 -10.76
N PRO A 9 0.53 19.95 -9.90
CA PRO A 9 0.21 19.17 -8.71
C PRO A 9 -0.75 19.92 -7.79
N ASP A 10 -1.76 19.21 -7.29
CA ASP A 10 -2.72 19.76 -6.35
C ASP A 10 -2.11 19.84 -4.94
N ASN A 11 -2.35 20.97 -4.26
CA ASN A 11 -1.83 21.20 -2.92
C ASN A 11 -2.89 20.86 -1.87
N PRO A 12 -2.48 20.35 -0.68
CA PRO A 12 -1.08 20.14 -0.23
C PRO A 12 -0.54 18.73 -0.55
N ASP A 13 -1.37 17.76 -0.92
CA ASP A 13 -0.99 16.34 -0.89
C ASP A 13 -0.14 15.91 -2.08
N GLU A 14 -0.51 16.28 -3.32
CA GLU A 14 0.31 15.95 -4.49
C GLU A 14 1.66 16.66 -4.46
N GLY A 15 1.69 17.93 -4.07
CA GLY A 15 2.92 18.71 -3.95
C GLY A 15 3.91 18.04 -2.98
N ARG A 16 3.43 17.63 -1.80
CA ARG A 16 4.24 16.91 -0.82
C ARG A 16 4.74 15.57 -1.35
N ASN A 17 3.87 14.77 -1.94
CA ASN A 17 4.20 13.45 -2.45
C ASN A 17 5.09 13.50 -3.70
N ALA A 18 5.17 14.63 -4.38
CA ALA A 18 6.10 14.89 -5.48
C ALA A 18 7.46 15.38 -5.00
N GLU A 19 7.48 16.26 -3.99
CA GLU A 19 8.71 16.88 -3.50
C GLU A 19 9.61 15.90 -2.77
N ILE A 20 9.06 15.02 -1.91
CA ILE A 20 9.84 14.04 -1.15
C ILE A 20 10.69 13.15 -2.09
N PRO A 21 10.16 12.47 -3.11
CA PRO A 21 10.98 11.67 -4.03
C PRO A 21 11.93 12.52 -4.88
N ARG A 22 11.62 13.79 -5.16
CA ARG A 22 12.53 14.71 -5.84
C ARG A 22 13.76 15.00 -4.97
N GLU A 23 13.56 15.25 -3.68
CA GLU A 23 14.66 15.45 -2.72
C GLU A 23 15.48 14.17 -2.53
N MET A 24 14.85 12.99 -2.47
CA MET A 24 15.56 11.70 -2.44
C MET A 24 16.49 11.52 -3.63
N LEU A 25 16.04 11.90 -4.83
CA LEU A 25 16.87 11.85 -6.05
C LEU A 25 18.02 12.87 -5.99
N ALA A 26 17.76 14.09 -5.53
CA ALA A 26 18.75 15.17 -5.48
C ALA A 26 19.84 14.91 -4.44
N THR A 27 19.46 14.34 -3.29
CA THR A 27 20.39 14.05 -2.18
C THR A 27 21.06 12.68 -2.27
N GLY A 28 20.48 11.74 -3.04
CA GLY A 28 20.88 10.34 -3.05
C GLY A 28 20.50 9.55 -1.78
N ASP A 29 19.77 10.17 -0.83
CA ASP A 29 19.32 9.53 0.39
C ASP A 29 17.93 8.89 0.20
N TRP A 30 17.91 7.58 0.04
CA TRP A 30 16.70 6.79 -0.16
C TRP A 30 16.11 6.21 1.14
N VAL A 31 16.74 6.48 2.28
CA VAL A 31 16.30 5.97 3.59
C VAL A 31 15.45 6.98 4.29
N THR A 32 15.95 8.20 4.53
CA THR A 32 15.24 9.24 5.28
C THR A 32 14.47 10.16 4.33
N PRO A 33 13.12 10.09 4.28
CA PRO A 33 12.30 11.03 3.53
C PRO A 33 12.47 12.46 4.08
N ARG A 34 12.57 13.44 3.18
CA ARG A 34 12.62 14.86 3.54
C ARG A 34 11.61 15.66 2.75
N LEU A 35 11.10 16.71 3.38
CA LEU A 35 10.21 17.67 2.75
C LEU A 35 10.76 19.09 3.04
N ASN A 36 11.18 19.80 2.01
CA ASN A 36 11.84 21.11 2.10
C ASN A 36 13.07 21.06 3.04
N GLY A 37 13.88 20.01 2.93
CA GLY A 37 15.08 19.79 3.74
C GLY A 37 14.82 19.28 5.17
N VAL A 38 13.57 19.20 5.63
CA VAL A 38 13.20 18.71 6.97
C VAL A 38 12.82 17.23 6.91
N ASN A 39 13.29 16.43 7.88
CA ASN A 39 12.96 15.00 7.96
C ASN A 39 11.46 14.78 8.10
N TYR A 40 10.91 13.93 7.25
CA TYR A 40 9.50 13.63 7.17
C TYR A 40 9.21 12.20 7.61
N PHE A 41 8.64 12.03 8.81
CA PHE A 41 8.44 10.73 9.46
C PHE A 41 6.98 10.25 9.46
N GLU A 42 6.07 10.90 8.73
CA GLU A 42 4.64 10.54 8.78
C GLU A 42 4.31 9.27 8.00
N LYS A 43 5.03 8.99 6.92
CA LYS A 43 4.73 7.85 6.03
C LYS A 43 5.99 7.09 5.63
N PRO A 44 5.86 5.74 5.46
CA PRO A 44 6.93 4.90 4.94
C PRO A 44 7.23 5.16 3.46
N PRO A 45 8.36 4.65 2.94
CA PRO A 45 8.97 5.15 1.70
C PRO A 45 8.49 4.52 0.41
N LEU A 46 7.72 3.42 0.40
CA LEU A 46 7.46 2.63 -0.81
C LEU A 46 6.91 3.47 -1.96
N MET A 47 5.94 4.36 -1.66
CA MET A 47 5.38 5.26 -2.67
C MET A 47 6.45 6.23 -3.19
N TYR A 48 7.26 6.79 -2.32
CA TYR A 48 8.33 7.73 -2.69
C TYR A 48 9.41 7.05 -3.53
N TRP A 49 9.78 5.81 -3.21
CA TRP A 49 10.69 5.01 -4.03
C TRP A 49 10.12 4.75 -5.43
N ALA A 50 8.84 4.40 -5.52
CA ALA A 50 8.19 4.14 -6.80
C ALA A 50 8.11 5.41 -7.66
N VAL A 51 7.74 6.56 -7.06
CA VAL A 51 7.73 7.85 -7.76
C VAL A 51 9.13 8.27 -8.17
N GLY A 52 10.11 8.16 -7.27
CA GLY A 52 11.51 8.46 -7.57
C GLY A 52 12.07 7.60 -8.70
N ALA A 53 11.71 6.33 -8.75
CA ALA A 53 12.08 5.46 -9.88
C ALA A 53 11.46 5.95 -11.21
N CYS A 54 10.17 6.34 -11.21
CA CYS A 54 9.53 6.93 -12.39
C CYS A 54 10.20 8.25 -12.82
N LEU A 55 10.52 9.13 -11.87
CA LEU A 55 11.24 10.38 -12.15
C LEU A 55 12.63 10.12 -12.74
N LYS A 56 13.35 9.11 -12.23
CA LYS A 56 14.69 8.75 -12.73
C LYS A 56 14.65 8.20 -14.15
N VAL A 57 13.61 7.42 -14.50
CA VAL A 57 13.50 6.76 -15.80
C VAL A 57 12.88 7.67 -16.85
N PHE A 58 11.84 8.42 -16.51
CA PHE A 58 11.06 9.21 -17.46
C PHE A 58 11.32 10.72 -17.38
N GLY A 59 12.24 11.15 -16.50
CA GLY A 59 12.54 12.56 -16.28
C GLY A 59 11.52 13.23 -15.33
N SER A 60 11.87 14.45 -14.90
CA SER A 60 11.07 15.24 -13.95
C SER A 60 9.91 15.91 -14.69
N SER A 61 8.75 15.29 -14.68
CA SER A 61 7.50 15.82 -15.23
C SER A 61 6.30 15.42 -14.38
N GLU A 62 5.22 16.18 -14.43
CA GLU A 62 3.97 15.85 -13.74
C GLU A 62 3.39 14.50 -14.18
N TRP A 63 3.60 14.15 -15.45
CA TRP A 63 3.22 12.84 -15.98
C TRP A 63 3.98 11.70 -15.30
N SER A 64 5.31 11.82 -15.16
CA SER A 64 6.13 10.77 -14.55
C SER A 64 5.81 10.57 -13.06
N MET A 65 5.50 11.62 -12.33
CA MET A 65 5.05 11.53 -10.94
C MET A 65 3.74 10.74 -10.82
N ARG A 66 2.74 11.06 -11.67
CA ARG A 66 1.43 10.42 -11.67
C ARG A 66 1.40 9.06 -12.37
N ALA A 67 2.47 8.67 -13.06
CA ALA A 67 2.61 7.33 -13.63
C ALA A 67 2.55 6.26 -12.52
N THR A 68 3.10 6.52 -11.34
CA THR A 68 3.09 5.58 -10.21
C THR A 68 1.67 5.19 -9.78
N PRO A 69 0.78 6.09 -9.33
CA PRO A 69 -0.59 5.70 -8.98
C PRO A 69 -1.36 5.11 -10.17
N ALA A 70 -1.12 5.56 -11.40
CA ALA A 70 -1.76 5.00 -12.58
C ALA A 70 -1.32 3.55 -12.85
N LEU A 71 -0.06 3.20 -12.64
CA LEU A 71 0.45 1.83 -12.75
C LEU A 71 -0.13 0.94 -11.64
N PHE A 72 -0.22 1.43 -10.41
CA PHE A 72 -0.90 0.70 -9.34
C PHE A 72 -2.39 0.49 -9.67
N ALA A 73 -3.09 1.50 -10.19
CA ALA A 73 -4.48 1.38 -10.61
C ALA A 73 -4.66 0.31 -11.69
N LEU A 74 -3.80 0.30 -12.71
CA LEU A 74 -3.80 -0.75 -13.72
C LEU A 74 -3.53 -2.13 -13.10
N GLY A 75 -2.55 -2.23 -12.22
CA GLY A 75 -2.26 -3.45 -11.46
C GLY A 75 -3.46 -3.95 -10.66
N GLY A 76 -4.20 -3.06 -10.02
CA GLY A 76 -5.42 -3.39 -9.27
C GLY A 76 -6.56 -3.91 -10.17
N ILE A 77 -6.74 -3.33 -11.36
CA ILE A 77 -7.70 -3.84 -12.36
C ILE A 77 -7.33 -5.25 -12.80
N LEU A 78 -6.05 -5.49 -13.14
CA LEU A 78 -5.55 -6.80 -13.55
C LEU A 78 -5.66 -7.83 -12.42
N LEU A 79 -5.36 -7.42 -11.19
CA LEU A 79 -5.49 -8.25 -9.99
C LEU A 79 -6.95 -8.66 -9.74
N THR A 80 -7.88 -7.71 -9.86
CA THR A 80 -9.32 -7.96 -9.73
C THR A 80 -9.81 -8.90 -10.81
N TYR A 81 -9.38 -8.68 -12.07
CA TYR A 81 -9.65 -9.62 -13.16
C TYR A 81 -9.18 -11.04 -12.83
N ALA A 82 -7.93 -11.18 -12.41
CA ALA A 82 -7.32 -12.49 -12.14
C ALA A 82 -8.03 -13.21 -10.99
N ALA A 83 -8.34 -12.51 -9.90
CA ALA A 83 -9.01 -13.05 -8.73
C ALA A 83 -10.47 -13.46 -9.07
N ALA A 84 -11.25 -12.56 -9.67
CA ALA A 84 -12.64 -12.83 -10.01
C ALA A 84 -12.76 -13.92 -11.10
N ARG A 85 -11.86 -13.92 -12.09
CA ARG A 85 -11.78 -15.00 -13.08
C ARG A 85 -11.53 -16.34 -12.42
N ARG A 86 -10.67 -16.39 -11.41
CA ARG A 86 -10.34 -17.65 -10.71
C ARG A 86 -11.49 -18.16 -9.87
N LEU A 87 -12.24 -17.25 -9.22
CA LEU A 87 -13.34 -17.59 -8.32
C LEU A 87 -14.67 -17.89 -9.08
N TYR A 88 -14.95 -17.10 -10.12
CA TYR A 88 -16.28 -17.05 -10.73
C TYR A 88 -16.29 -17.18 -12.26
N GLY A 89 -15.12 -17.40 -12.88
CA GLY A 89 -15.00 -17.58 -14.32
C GLY A 89 -14.67 -16.30 -15.11
N ARG A 90 -14.36 -16.49 -16.42
CA ARG A 90 -13.78 -15.44 -17.29
C ARG A 90 -14.68 -14.21 -17.44
N MET A 91 -15.97 -14.41 -17.64
CA MET A 91 -16.91 -13.30 -17.89
C MET A 91 -17.04 -12.44 -16.63
N THR A 92 -17.19 -13.06 -15.45
CA THR A 92 -17.22 -12.32 -14.18
C THR A 92 -15.92 -11.55 -13.95
N GLY A 93 -14.76 -12.14 -14.27
CA GLY A 93 -13.49 -11.45 -14.20
C GLY A 93 -13.46 -10.19 -15.08
N LEU A 94 -13.86 -10.30 -16.35
CA LEU A 94 -13.92 -9.15 -17.28
C LEU A 94 -14.87 -8.06 -16.79
N THR A 95 -16.08 -8.44 -16.39
CA THR A 95 -17.07 -7.49 -15.88
C THR A 95 -16.57 -6.78 -14.64
N SER A 96 -15.98 -7.50 -13.66
CA SER A 96 -15.41 -6.90 -12.44
C SER A 96 -14.30 -5.91 -12.75
N ALA A 97 -13.42 -6.25 -13.71
CA ALA A 97 -12.33 -5.37 -14.12
C ALA A 97 -12.84 -4.09 -14.82
N ILE A 98 -13.85 -4.22 -15.67
CA ILE A 98 -14.48 -3.08 -16.35
C ILE A 98 -15.19 -2.18 -15.32
N VAL A 99 -16.00 -2.74 -14.43
CA VAL A 99 -16.73 -2.00 -13.39
C VAL A 99 -15.74 -1.24 -12.51
N LEU A 100 -14.65 -1.89 -12.05
CA LEU A 100 -13.63 -1.23 -11.24
C LEU A 100 -12.94 -0.10 -12.04
N GLY A 101 -12.48 -0.38 -13.26
CA GLY A 101 -11.74 0.58 -14.09
C GLY A 101 -12.56 1.78 -14.55
N THR A 102 -13.91 1.65 -14.61
CA THR A 102 -14.84 2.73 -14.95
C THR A 102 -15.45 3.41 -13.73
N SER A 103 -15.19 2.90 -12.52
CA SER A 103 -15.63 3.55 -11.28
C SER A 103 -14.97 4.91 -11.13
N LEU A 104 -15.77 5.96 -10.94
CA LEU A 104 -15.30 7.35 -10.86
C LEU A 104 -14.25 7.55 -9.76
N LEU A 105 -14.49 7.00 -8.58
CA LEU A 105 -13.55 7.11 -7.47
C LEU A 105 -12.23 6.41 -7.77
N TYR A 106 -12.26 5.19 -8.32
CA TYR A 106 -11.06 4.43 -8.65
C TYR A 106 -10.26 5.10 -9.77
N PHE A 107 -10.95 5.56 -10.82
CA PHE A 107 -10.35 6.31 -11.91
C PHE A 107 -9.73 7.62 -11.43
N GLY A 108 -10.42 8.35 -10.56
CA GLY A 108 -9.94 9.60 -9.96
C GLY A 108 -8.67 9.38 -9.13
N THR A 109 -8.74 8.49 -8.13
CA THR A 109 -7.60 8.22 -7.23
C THR A 109 -6.38 7.65 -7.97
N GLY A 110 -6.58 6.93 -9.08
CA GLY A 110 -5.49 6.47 -9.95
C GLY A 110 -4.79 7.57 -10.73
N ARG A 111 -5.31 8.79 -10.74
CA ARG A 111 -4.74 9.95 -11.44
C ARG A 111 -4.09 10.96 -10.50
N PHE A 112 -4.40 10.90 -9.21
CA PHE A 112 -3.81 11.77 -8.20
C PHE A 112 -2.62 11.10 -7.53
N LEU A 113 -1.60 11.88 -7.24
CA LEU A 113 -0.39 11.42 -6.56
C LEU A 113 -0.63 11.30 -5.05
N VAL A 114 -1.45 10.31 -4.68
CA VAL A 114 -1.80 10.00 -3.29
C VAL A 114 -1.46 8.56 -2.94
N LEU A 115 -1.20 8.31 -1.65
CA LEU A 115 -0.83 6.97 -1.15
C LEU A 115 -2.01 5.98 -1.16
N ASP A 116 -3.23 6.49 -1.31
CA ASP A 116 -4.45 5.68 -1.19
C ASP A 116 -4.57 4.63 -2.29
N MET A 117 -4.21 4.97 -3.52
CA MET A 117 -4.25 4.01 -4.62
C MET A 117 -3.27 2.83 -4.41
N PRO A 118 -1.97 3.04 -4.18
CA PRO A 118 -1.05 1.94 -3.92
C PRO A 118 -1.45 1.08 -2.71
N VAL A 119 -1.81 1.69 -1.58
CA VAL A 119 -2.18 0.92 -0.39
C VAL A 119 -3.44 0.11 -0.60
N SER A 120 -4.47 0.66 -1.27
CA SER A 120 -5.71 -0.05 -1.57
C SER A 120 -5.48 -1.26 -2.47
N VAL A 121 -4.64 -1.13 -3.48
CA VAL A 121 -4.28 -2.23 -4.37
C VAL A 121 -3.51 -3.33 -3.62
N LEU A 122 -2.54 -2.97 -2.78
CA LEU A 122 -1.76 -3.92 -1.99
C LEU A 122 -2.61 -4.62 -0.92
N MET A 123 -3.51 -3.90 -0.26
CA MET A 123 -4.48 -4.50 0.67
C MET A 123 -5.44 -5.45 -0.05
N SER A 124 -5.93 -5.08 -1.24
CA SER A 124 -6.74 -5.95 -2.08
C SER A 124 -5.98 -7.19 -2.51
N ALA A 125 -4.69 -7.06 -2.86
CA ALA A 125 -3.81 -8.18 -3.18
C ALA A 125 -3.70 -9.15 -1.99
N THR A 126 -3.53 -8.63 -0.78
CA THR A 126 -3.49 -9.42 0.46
C THR A 126 -4.78 -10.24 0.64
N LEU A 127 -5.95 -9.61 0.49
CA LEU A 127 -7.24 -10.27 0.64
C LEU A 127 -7.54 -11.27 -0.49
N PHE A 128 -7.19 -10.95 -1.73
CA PHE A 128 -7.35 -11.88 -2.86
C PHE A 128 -6.42 -13.09 -2.74
N CYS A 129 -5.17 -12.88 -2.34
CA CYS A 129 -4.27 -13.99 -2.04
C CYS A 129 -4.81 -14.88 -0.92
N PHE A 130 -5.38 -14.29 0.13
CA PHE A 130 -6.00 -15.03 1.23
C PHE A 130 -7.16 -15.92 0.75
N ILE A 131 -8.16 -15.31 0.07
CA ILE A 131 -9.37 -16.04 -0.34
C ILE A 131 -9.05 -17.16 -1.34
N LEU A 132 -8.09 -16.91 -2.25
CA LEU A 132 -7.62 -17.93 -3.18
C LEU A 132 -6.84 -19.03 -2.47
N ALA A 133 -5.95 -18.69 -1.52
CA ALA A 133 -5.16 -19.66 -0.78
C ALA A 133 -6.02 -20.60 0.07
N VAL A 134 -7.04 -20.06 0.73
CA VAL A 134 -7.96 -20.84 1.58
C VAL A 134 -8.80 -21.82 0.74
N GLY A 135 -9.05 -21.52 -0.53
CA GLY A 135 -9.74 -22.39 -1.47
C GLY A 135 -8.86 -23.47 -2.14
N GLU A 136 -7.53 -23.34 -2.07
CA GLU A 136 -6.61 -24.30 -2.70
C GLU A 136 -6.23 -25.44 -1.74
N PRO A 137 -6.05 -26.67 -2.27
CA PRO A 137 -5.51 -27.77 -1.48
C PRO A 137 -4.06 -27.52 -1.06
N PRO A 138 -3.55 -28.19 -0.02
CA PRO A 138 -2.14 -28.12 0.37
C PRO A 138 -1.21 -28.45 -0.81
N GLY A 139 -0.26 -27.55 -1.11
CA GLY A 139 0.66 -27.71 -2.24
C GLY A 139 1.41 -26.43 -2.57
N SER A 140 2.21 -26.46 -3.65
CA SER A 140 3.06 -25.33 -4.06
C SER A 140 2.24 -24.08 -4.39
N ARG A 141 1.11 -24.23 -5.07
CA ARG A 141 0.23 -23.12 -5.45
C ARG A 141 -0.34 -22.39 -4.23
N ARG A 142 -0.85 -23.12 -3.25
CA ARG A 142 -1.31 -22.57 -1.98
C ARG A 142 -0.19 -21.82 -1.25
N ARG A 143 1.03 -22.39 -1.21
CA ARG A 143 2.20 -21.77 -0.61
C ARG A 143 2.53 -20.42 -1.26
N TRP A 144 2.56 -20.34 -2.58
CA TRP A 144 2.83 -19.10 -3.29
C TRP A 144 1.75 -18.03 -3.07
N LEU A 145 0.48 -18.42 -2.95
CA LEU A 145 -0.59 -17.50 -2.60
C LEU A 145 -0.41 -16.95 -1.17
N PHE A 146 -0.03 -17.78 -0.19
CA PHE A 146 0.29 -17.26 1.14
C PHE A 146 1.53 -16.37 1.14
N TYR A 147 2.56 -16.68 0.37
CA TYR A 147 3.70 -15.77 0.23
C TYR A 147 3.30 -14.45 -0.46
N GLY A 148 2.42 -14.49 -1.43
CA GLY A 148 1.81 -13.28 -2.02
C GLY A 148 1.06 -12.45 -0.97
N LEU A 149 0.30 -13.09 -0.08
CA LEU A 149 -0.37 -12.43 1.04
C LEU A 149 0.63 -11.71 1.96
N TYR A 150 1.67 -12.40 2.42
CA TYR A 150 2.66 -11.81 3.32
C TYR A 150 3.46 -10.69 2.64
N ALA A 151 3.83 -10.87 1.38
CA ALA A 151 4.55 -9.86 0.62
C ALA A 151 3.71 -8.61 0.37
N SER A 152 2.45 -8.76 -0.06
CA SER A 152 1.57 -7.61 -0.30
C SER A 152 1.22 -6.88 1.00
N ALA A 153 1.04 -7.59 2.12
CA ALA A 153 0.84 -6.97 3.43
C ALA A 153 2.08 -6.17 3.88
N ALA A 154 3.29 -6.70 3.67
CA ALA A 154 4.54 -6.00 3.96
C ALA A 154 4.69 -4.73 3.11
N LEU A 155 4.42 -4.82 1.81
CA LEU A 155 4.45 -3.67 0.90
C LEU A 155 3.36 -2.64 1.24
N ALA A 156 2.16 -3.06 1.63
CA ALA A 156 1.11 -2.16 2.11
C ALA A 156 1.55 -1.42 3.38
N THR A 157 2.26 -2.13 4.30
CA THR A 157 2.85 -1.52 5.49
C THR A 157 3.93 -0.49 5.12
N LEU A 158 4.78 -0.77 4.15
CA LEU A 158 5.78 0.16 3.62
C LEU A 158 5.16 1.33 2.81
N THR A 159 3.86 1.28 2.50
CA THR A 159 3.16 2.38 1.81
C THR A 159 2.52 3.35 2.79
N LYS A 160 1.78 2.87 3.77
CA LYS A 160 0.97 3.74 4.65
C LYS A 160 1.05 3.37 6.15
N GLY A 161 1.98 2.50 6.53
CA GLY A 161 2.18 2.07 7.91
C GLY A 161 1.30 0.90 8.34
N LEU A 162 1.08 0.78 9.65
CA LEU A 162 0.41 -0.38 10.25
C LEU A 162 -0.99 -0.67 9.70
N ILE A 163 -1.69 0.33 9.19
CA ILE A 163 -3.03 0.18 8.59
C ILE A 163 -3.03 -0.85 7.45
N GLY A 164 -1.91 -0.96 6.72
CA GLY A 164 -1.77 -1.87 5.58
C GLY A 164 -1.99 -3.34 5.94
N PHE A 165 -1.52 -3.79 7.11
CA PHE A 165 -1.72 -5.18 7.54
C PHE A 165 -2.78 -5.33 8.63
N LEU A 166 -3.01 -4.33 9.49
CA LEU A 166 -4.01 -4.41 10.55
C LEU A 166 -5.43 -4.53 10.02
N VAL A 167 -5.80 -3.70 9.05
CA VAL A 167 -7.15 -3.74 8.46
C VAL A 167 -7.38 -5.05 7.72
N THR A 168 -6.43 -5.47 6.89
CA THR A 168 -6.54 -6.74 6.16
C THR A 168 -6.55 -7.93 7.12
N GLY A 169 -5.72 -7.90 8.17
CA GLY A 169 -5.71 -8.89 9.24
C GLY A 169 -7.04 -8.97 9.99
N ALA A 170 -7.62 -7.81 10.33
CA ALA A 170 -8.93 -7.75 10.98
C ALA A 170 -10.05 -8.34 10.10
N VAL A 171 -10.07 -8.01 8.80
CA VAL A 171 -11.04 -8.57 7.84
C VAL A 171 -10.91 -10.09 7.76
N MET A 172 -9.68 -10.60 7.63
CA MET A 172 -9.43 -12.05 7.60
C MET A 172 -9.82 -12.74 8.90
N PHE A 173 -9.49 -12.12 10.05
CA PHE A 173 -9.86 -12.63 11.37
C PHE A 173 -11.37 -12.68 11.56
N LEU A 174 -12.09 -11.60 11.25
CA LEU A 174 -13.54 -11.54 11.34
C LEU A 174 -14.21 -12.58 10.43
N TRP A 175 -13.71 -12.74 9.21
CA TRP A 175 -14.21 -13.78 8.30
C TRP A 175 -14.04 -15.18 8.89
N LEU A 176 -12.86 -15.48 9.46
CA LEU A 176 -12.59 -16.77 10.10
C LEU A 176 -13.49 -17.00 11.32
N LEU A 177 -13.74 -15.96 12.09
CA LEU A 177 -14.57 -16.01 13.29
C LEU A 177 -16.06 -16.26 12.92
N ILE A 178 -16.60 -15.45 11.98
CA ILE A 178 -18.02 -15.52 11.59
C ILE A 178 -18.34 -16.86 10.91
N PHE A 179 -17.47 -17.33 10.00
CA PHE A 179 -17.71 -18.54 9.23
C PHE A 179 -17.06 -19.80 9.84
N ASN A 180 -16.39 -19.69 10.98
CA ASN A 180 -15.68 -20.79 11.67
C ASN A 180 -14.75 -21.61 10.75
N GLN A 181 -13.99 -20.93 9.90
CA GLN A 181 -13.16 -21.55 8.86
C GLN A 181 -11.69 -21.79 9.28
N TRP A 182 -11.40 -21.84 10.58
CA TRP A 182 -10.04 -21.98 11.13
C TRP A 182 -9.28 -23.21 10.59
N LYS A 183 -9.98 -24.31 10.32
CA LYS A 183 -9.39 -25.52 9.76
C LYS A 183 -8.81 -25.32 8.36
N ARG A 184 -9.36 -24.37 7.60
CA ARG A 184 -8.89 -24.05 6.23
C ARG A 184 -7.57 -23.27 6.23
N LEU A 185 -7.12 -22.74 7.35
CA LEU A 185 -5.82 -22.07 7.43
C LEU A 185 -4.62 -23.01 7.37
N ARG A 186 -4.81 -24.29 7.62
CA ARG A 186 -3.69 -25.25 7.69
C ARG A 186 -3.38 -25.88 6.33
N PRO A 187 -2.12 -25.81 5.82
CA PRO A 187 -0.98 -25.06 6.37
C PRO A 187 -1.03 -23.57 6.01
N LEU A 188 -0.72 -22.69 6.96
CA LEU A 188 -0.64 -21.22 6.80
C LEU A 188 0.78 -20.74 6.42
N TYR A 189 1.77 -21.63 6.50
CA TYR A 189 3.21 -21.32 6.27
C TYR A 189 3.71 -20.14 7.13
N LEU A 190 3.19 -20.02 8.36
CA LEU A 190 3.36 -18.86 9.22
C LEU A 190 4.82 -18.48 9.47
N PRO A 191 5.75 -19.41 9.83
CA PRO A 191 7.13 -19.02 10.11
C PRO A 191 7.83 -18.40 8.88
N SER A 192 7.72 -19.04 7.73
CA SER A 192 8.32 -18.54 6.48
C SER A 192 7.62 -17.29 5.95
N GLY A 193 6.30 -17.17 6.18
CA GLY A 193 5.52 -15.99 5.82
C GLY A 193 5.88 -14.78 6.66
N ILE A 194 6.00 -14.94 7.99
CA ILE A 194 6.48 -13.87 8.88
C ILE A 194 7.91 -13.48 8.53
N ALA A 195 8.79 -14.45 8.26
CA ALA A 195 10.16 -14.17 7.82
C ALA A 195 10.17 -13.33 6.53
N LEU A 196 9.33 -13.66 5.55
CA LEU A 196 9.18 -12.88 4.31
C LEU A 196 8.63 -11.47 4.57
N PHE A 197 7.61 -11.35 5.42
CA PHE A 197 7.05 -10.04 5.80
C PHE A 197 8.13 -9.17 6.46
N LEU A 198 8.86 -9.72 7.43
CA LEU A 198 9.93 -8.98 8.12
C LEU A 198 11.09 -8.65 7.18
N LEU A 199 11.48 -9.57 6.28
CA LEU A 199 12.53 -9.33 5.29
C LEU A 199 12.20 -8.14 4.38
N LEU A 200 10.95 -7.94 4.04
CA LEU A 200 10.51 -6.84 3.20
C LEU A 200 10.28 -5.55 3.98
N ALA A 201 9.60 -5.62 5.14
CA ALA A 201 9.21 -4.44 5.88
C ALA A 201 10.27 -3.93 6.87
N ALA A 202 10.96 -4.81 7.59
CA ALA A 202 11.84 -4.44 8.68
C ALA A 202 13.11 -3.65 8.26
N PRO A 203 13.78 -3.93 7.13
CA PRO A 203 15.04 -3.28 6.81
C PRO A 203 14.96 -1.75 6.82
N TRP A 204 13.93 -1.17 6.18
CA TRP A 204 13.76 0.27 6.18
C TRP A 204 13.48 0.81 7.59
N HIS A 205 12.57 0.18 8.34
CA HIS A 205 12.24 0.63 9.69
C HIS A 205 13.45 0.61 10.64
N ILE A 206 14.30 -0.42 10.51
CA ILE A 206 15.53 -0.54 11.29
C ILE A 206 16.53 0.54 10.89
N LEU A 207 16.77 0.72 9.59
CA LEU A 207 17.71 1.73 9.10
C LEU A 207 17.30 3.14 9.49
N GLU A 208 16.00 3.45 9.40
CA GLU A 208 15.48 4.74 9.76
C GLU A 208 15.57 4.99 11.28
N ALA A 209 15.25 3.99 12.09
CA ALA A 209 15.42 4.07 13.55
C ALA A 209 16.89 4.24 13.99
N MET A 210 17.83 3.62 13.27
CA MET A 210 19.26 3.77 13.56
C MET A 210 19.82 5.13 13.15
N ARG A 211 19.25 5.76 12.12
CA ARG A 211 19.71 7.08 11.64
C ARG A 211 19.09 8.27 12.37
N ASN A 212 17.85 8.09 12.86
CA ASN A 212 17.04 9.17 13.41
C ASN A 212 16.44 8.76 14.76
N GLU A 213 17.05 9.19 15.86
CA GLU A 213 16.63 8.84 17.24
C GLU A 213 15.16 9.17 17.53
N THR A 214 14.65 10.27 16.98
CA THR A 214 13.27 10.72 17.20
C THR A 214 12.24 10.00 16.32
N TRP A 215 12.69 9.25 15.31
CA TRP A 215 11.80 8.61 14.35
C TRP A 215 10.82 7.62 15.00
N ALA A 216 11.32 6.74 15.85
CA ALA A 216 10.49 5.71 16.48
C ALA A 216 9.36 6.32 17.31
N HIS A 217 9.65 7.36 18.11
CA HIS A 217 8.63 8.06 18.87
C HIS A 217 7.63 8.77 17.94
N ARG A 218 8.10 9.48 16.92
CA ARG A 218 7.23 10.23 16.02
C ARG A 218 6.38 9.31 15.15
N TYR A 219 6.98 8.31 14.51
CA TYR A 219 6.29 7.40 13.59
C TYR A 219 5.40 6.39 14.33
N LEU A 220 5.94 5.66 15.31
CA LEU A 220 5.18 4.61 16.00
C LEU A 220 4.18 5.17 16.99
N TYR A 221 4.60 6.09 17.87
CA TYR A 221 3.72 6.59 18.91
C TYR A 221 2.78 7.70 18.41
N ILE A 222 3.31 8.77 17.80
CA ILE A 222 2.50 9.93 17.42
C ILE A 222 1.54 9.58 16.28
N GLU A 223 2.06 9.03 15.17
CA GLU A 223 1.24 8.80 13.97
C GLU A 223 0.27 7.62 14.09
N HIS A 224 0.57 6.60 14.93
CA HIS A 224 -0.26 5.41 15.06
C HIS A 224 -1.12 5.36 16.33
N PHE A 225 -0.74 6.05 17.41
CA PHE A 225 -1.49 6.05 18.66
C PHE A 225 -1.99 7.43 19.04
N ALA A 226 -1.11 8.41 19.23
CA ALA A 226 -1.52 9.71 19.73
C ALA A 226 -2.52 10.41 18.81
N ARG A 227 -2.35 10.26 17.49
CA ARG A 227 -3.25 10.83 16.48
C ARG A 227 -4.68 10.28 16.54
N PHE A 228 -4.89 9.05 17.00
CA PHE A 228 -6.21 8.41 17.08
C PHE A 228 -6.86 8.56 18.46
N PHE A 229 -6.07 8.60 19.53
CA PHE A 229 -6.56 8.58 20.89
C PHE A 229 -6.44 9.92 21.64
N THR A 230 -5.78 10.92 21.04
CA THR A 230 -5.60 12.23 21.65
C THR A 230 -5.94 13.36 20.67
N THR A 231 -6.11 14.58 21.21
CA THR A 231 -6.29 15.81 20.43
C THR A 231 -4.99 16.34 19.80
N TYR A 232 -3.98 15.50 19.67
CA TYR A 232 -2.71 15.85 19.05
C TYR A 232 -2.93 16.35 17.61
N ASN A 233 -2.33 17.47 17.24
CA ASN A 233 -2.51 18.18 15.96
C ASN A 233 -3.86 18.94 15.82
N CYS A 234 -4.54 19.29 16.92
CA CYS A 234 -5.77 20.09 16.88
C CYS A 234 -6.90 19.52 15.99
N ARG A 235 -6.87 18.24 15.68
CA ARG A 235 -7.94 17.55 14.94
C ARG A 235 -8.99 17.04 15.90
N TYR A 236 -9.79 17.97 16.42
CA TYR A 236 -11.01 17.59 17.13
C TYR A 236 -12.07 17.22 16.09
N HIS A 237 -12.32 15.92 15.93
CA HIS A 237 -13.49 15.44 15.21
C HIS A 237 -14.48 14.89 16.23
N PRO A 238 -15.71 15.44 16.31
CA PRO A 238 -16.76 14.82 17.09
C PRO A 238 -16.97 13.36 16.61
N TRP A 239 -17.38 12.47 17.51
CA TRP A 239 -17.57 11.04 17.23
C TRP A 239 -18.56 10.71 16.09
N HIS A 240 -19.34 11.68 15.63
CA HIS A 240 -20.34 11.57 14.56
C HIS A 240 -19.85 12.10 13.19
N TYR A 241 -18.54 12.34 13.05
CA TYR A 241 -17.92 12.74 11.78
C TYR A 241 -17.12 11.59 11.21
#